data_3c2e1f1c8c0bcd08ea4f42a10be99b8a
#
_entry.id   3c2e1f1c8c0bcd08ea4f42a10be99b8a
#
_cell.length_a   1.000
_cell.length_b   1.000
_cell.length_c   1.000
_cell.angle_alpha   90.00
_cell.angle_beta   90.00
_cell.angle_gamma   90.00
#
_symmetry.space_group_name_H-M   'P 1'
#
loop_
_entity.id
_entity.type
_entity.pdbx_description
1 polymer ?
#
loop_
_entity_poly.entity_id
_entity_poly.type
_entity_poly.pdbx_seq_one_letter_code
_entity_poly.pdbx_strand_id
1 'polypeptide(L)'
;MKITQVMYYEAGPSWHHDQFIQDYDLLLLITDGKLRYVINGTEICLEKGDVLYLPHGTVRTGLPTKEQSHRKYGIRFIPDASDEEFSMLQAGKPVKLATKRLPYLEERVSTLMQHWKMKDMYYVPMCRGILLEILSYVSRELHRGVNGRDPHFVYLVRDYMYEHYRSPLTVKELADYVGKTPSYLITCFTQAFGCPPLQFMHKLRLAKAEELLLSTERSIEEISLELGYCDSTYFYRVFRKHHGTGPLAFRLQV
;
A
#
# COMPACT_ATOMS: atom_id res chain seq x y z
N MET A 1 -3.32 12.86 -9.59
CA MET A 1 -3.92 11.84 -10.53
C MET A 1 -5.24 12.33 -11.10
N LYS A 2 -5.41 12.27 -12.42
CA LYS A 2 -6.64 12.65 -13.14
C LYS A 2 -7.20 11.44 -13.90
N ILE A 3 -8.38 10.95 -13.51
CA ILE A 3 -9.08 9.90 -14.27
C ILE A 3 -9.63 10.52 -15.54
N THR A 4 -9.42 9.88 -16.69
CA THR A 4 -9.92 10.33 -17.99
C THR A 4 -11.04 9.46 -18.52
N GLN A 5 -11.05 8.16 -18.16
CA GLN A 5 -12.10 7.23 -18.58
C GLN A 5 -12.16 6.00 -17.67
N VAL A 6 -13.37 5.50 -17.44
CA VAL A 6 -13.63 4.22 -16.76
C VAL A 6 -14.53 3.39 -17.66
N MET A 7 -14.17 2.13 -17.89
CA MET A 7 -14.82 1.29 -18.89
C MET A 7 -15.01 -0.13 -18.36
N TYR A 8 -16.09 -0.75 -18.76
CA TYR A 8 -16.31 -2.19 -18.64
C TYR A 8 -16.47 -2.78 -20.03
N TYR A 9 -15.77 -3.85 -20.29
CA TYR A 9 -15.84 -4.56 -21.56
C TYR A 9 -16.24 -6.00 -21.35
N GLU A 10 -17.19 -6.42 -22.16
CA GLU A 10 -17.50 -7.82 -22.40
C GLU A 10 -17.29 -8.07 -23.89
N ALA A 11 -16.41 -9.00 -24.23
CA ALA A 11 -15.98 -9.21 -25.60
C ALA A 11 -15.87 -10.70 -25.92
N GLY A 12 -16.33 -11.05 -27.12
CA GLY A 12 -16.26 -12.40 -27.65
C GLY A 12 -14.88 -12.80 -28.17
N PRO A 13 -14.73 -14.04 -28.66
CA PRO A 13 -13.44 -14.61 -29.10
C PRO A 13 -12.78 -13.87 -30.27
N SER A 14 -13.57 -13.22 -31.13
CA SER A 14 -13.07 -12.43 -32.28
C SER A 14 -12.55 -11.04 -31.89
N TRP A 15 -12.60 -10.69 -30.59
CA TRP A 15 -12.13 -9.39 -30.15
C TRP A 15 -10.68 -9.18 -30.52
N HIS A 16 -10.41 -8.06 -31.16
CA HIS A 16 -9.06 -7.58 -31.48
C HIS A 16 -9.00 -6.07 -31.30
N HIS A 17 -7.82 -5.54 -31.28
CA HIS A 17 -7.56 -4.13 -31.17
C HIS A 17 -6.30 -3.80 -31.97
N ASP A 18 -6.40 -2.87 -32.90
CA ASP A 18 -5.28 -2.45 -33.72
C ASP A 18 -4.16 -1.86 -32.85
N GLN A 19 -2.94 -1.92 -33.39
CA GLN A 19 -1.79 -1.34 -32.72
C GLN A 19 -1.96 0.16 -32.53
N PHE A 20 -1.72 0.63 -31.32
CA PHE A 20 -1.62 2.06 -31.05
C PHE A 20 -0.66 2.34 -29.89
N ILE A 21 -0.19 3.58 -29.81
CA ILE A 21 0.61 4.08 -28.70
C ILE A 21 -0.33 4.84 -27.77
N GLN A 22 -0.40 4.45 -26.52
CA GLN A 22 -1.31 5.11 -25.57
C GLN A 22 -0.69 6.36 -24.94
N ASP A 23 -1.49 7.39 -24.79
CA ASP A 23 -1.15 8.70 -24.23
C ASP A 23 -1.63 8.90 -22.77
N TYR A 24 -1.98 7.79 -22.11
CA TYR A 24 -2.47 7.72 -20.74
C TYR A 24 -1.93 6.47 -20.04
N ASP A 25 -1.99 6.45 -18.75
CA ASP A 25 -1.78 5.24 -17.96
C ASP A 25 -3.08 4.43 -17.89
N LEU A 26 -2.96 3.12 -17.98
CA LEU A 26 -4.09 2.20 -17.99
C LEU A 26 -3.94 1.12 -16.93
N LEU A 27 -4.96 0.97 -16.10
CA LEU A 27 -5.12 -0.17 -15.21
C LEU A 27 -6.26 -1.06 -15.74
N LEU A 28 -5.96 -2.33 -16.00
CA LEU A 28 -6.95 -3.35 -16.38
C LEU A 28 -7.12 -4.37 -15.25
N LEU A 29 -8.35 -4.75 -14.98
CA LEU A 29 -8.73 -5.89 -14.12
C LEU A 29 -9.51 -6.90 -14.94
N ILE A 30 -9.01 -8.12 -15.05
CA ILE A 30 -9.68 -9.20 -15.77
C ILE A 30 -10.58 -9.96 -14.80
N THR A 31 -11.89 -9.88 -15.03
CA THR A 31 -12.88 -10.47 -14.13
C THR A 31 -13.37 -11.82 -14.61
N ASP A 32 -13.21 -12.13 -15.91
CA ASP A 32 -13.58 -13.42 -16.47
C ASP A 32 -12.87 -13.69 -17.80
N GLY A 33 -12.70 -14.98 -18.12
CA GLY A 33 -12.14 -15.43 -19.39
C GLY A 33 -10.65 -15.17 -19.55
N LYS A 34 -10.21 -15.13 -20.83
CA LYS A 34 -8.80 -14.90 -21.21
C LYS A 34 -8.72 -13.92 -22.37
N LEU A 35 -7.64 -13.15 -22.42
CA LEU A 35 -7.32 -12.30 -23.56
C LEU A 35 -5.81 -12.24 -23.78
N ARG A 36 -5.43 -11.85 -25.00
CA ARG A 36 -4.03 -11.76 -25.41
C ARG A 36 -3.71 -10.36 -25.90
N TYR A 37 -2.57 -9.85 -25.46
CA TYR A 37 -1.99 -8.60 -25.97
C TYR A 37 -0.58 -8.86 -26.49
N VAL A 38 -0.17 -8.07 -27.49
CA VAL A 38 1.25 -7.78 -27.74
C VAL A 38 1.54 -6.41 -27.15
N ILE A 39 2.46 -6.35 -26.20
CA ILE A 39 2.85 -5.15 -25.47
C ILE A 39 4.33 -4.90 -25.68
N ASN A 40 4.69 -3.78 -26.32
CA ASN A 40 6.08 -3.45 -26.69
C ASN A 40 6.78 -4.64 -27.40
N GLY A 41 6.08 -5.31 -28.29
CA GLY A 41 6.58 -6.47 -29.06
C GLY A 41 6.54 -7.82 -28.32
N THR A 42 6.15 -7.85 -27.04
CA THR A 42 6.05 -9.10 -26.26
C THR A 42 4.60 -9.53 -26.12
N GLU A 43 4.31 -10.79 -26.44
CA GLU A 43 2.97 -11.34 -26.22
C GLU A 43 2.74 -11.68 -24.75
N ILE A 44 1.61 -11.23 -24.22
CA ILE A 44 1.16 -11.46 -22.84
C ILE A 44 -0.26 -12.04 -22.87
N CYS A 45 -0.44 -13.18 -22.22
CA CYS A 45 -1.76 -13.74 -21.95
C CYS A 45 -2.24 -13.26 -20.58
N LEU A 46 -3.49 -12.82 -20.52
CA LEU A 46 -4.18 -12.40 -19.30
C LEU A 46 -5.38 -13.33 -19.09
N GLU A 47 -5.62 -13.66 -17.81
CA GLU A 47 -6.74 -14.50 -17.41
C GLU A 47 -7.45 -13.92 -16.18
N LYS A 48 -8.58 -14.50 -15.83
CA LYS A 48 -9.35 -14.09 -14.65
C LYS A 48 -8.48 -13.94 -13.42
N GLY A 49 -8.56 -12.78 -12.77
CA GLY A 49 -7.75 -12.42 -11.61
C GLY A 49 -6.47 -11.64 -11.95
N ASP A 50 -6.13 -11.49 -13.22
CA ASP A 50 -4.99 -10.67 -13.59
C ASP A 50 -5.32 -9.17 -13.53
N VAL A 51 -4.38 -8.42 -12.96
CA VAL A 51 -4.29 -6.96 -13.06
C VAL A 51 -3.13 -6.63 -13.98
N LEU A 52 -3.38 -5.75 -14.94
CA LEU A 52 -2.35 -5.26 -15.85
C LEU A 52 -2.29 -3.74 -15.77
N TYR A 53 -1.12 -3.21 -15.42
CA TYR A 53 -0.80 -1.79 -15.53
C TYR A 53 0.05 -1.54 -16.78
N LEU A 54 -0.33 -0.53 -17.55
CA LEU A 54 0.37 -0.07 -18.74
C LEU A 54 0.62 1.44 -18.62
N PRO A 55 1.88 1.91 -18.57
CA PRO A 55 2.19 3.34 -18.56
C PRO A 55 1.90 3.97 -19.93
N HIS A 56 1.76 5.30 -19.96
CA HIS A 56 1.75 6.07 -21.21
C HIS A 56 2.98 5.72 -22.06
N GLY A 57 2.89 5.91 -23.36
CA GLY A 57 3.93 5.51 -24.31
C GLY A 57 3.98 4.01 -24.62
N THR A 58 3.19 3.17 -23.94
CA THR A 58 3.13 1.74 -24.25
C THR A 58 2.50 1.49 -25.61
N VAL A 59 3.18 0.71 -26.45
CA VAL A 59 2.65 0.20 -27.71
C VAL A 59 1.92 -1.11 -27.43
N ARG A 60 0.65 -1.21 -27.81
CA ARG A 60 -0.12 -2.44 -27.60
C ARG A 60 -1.03 -2.80 -28.76
N THR A 61 -1.23 -4.10 -28.95
CA THR A 61 -2.17 -4.72 -29.90
C THR A 61 -2.98 -5.77 -29.17
N GLY A 62 -4.29 -5.78 -29.34
CA GLY A 62 -5.16 -6.86 -28.84
C GLY A 62 -5.25 -7.99 -29.86
N LEU A 63 -5.03 -9.22 -29.42
CA LEU A 63 -5.12 -10.40 -30.28
C LEU A 63 -6.40 -11.21 -30.01
N PRO A 64 -7.05 -11.78 -31.07
CA PRO A 64 -8.20 -12.66 -30.85
C PRO A 64 -7.78 -13.93 -30.10
N THR A 65 -8.70 -14.43 -29.28
CA THR A 65 -8.57 -15.72 -28.60
C THR A 65 -9.57 -16.69 -29.25
N LYS A 66 -9.11 -17.64 -30.00
CA LYS A 66 -9.96 -18.46 -30.92
C LYS A 66 -11.22 -19.08 -30.28
N GLU A 67 -11.32 -19.17 -28.95
CA GLU A 67 -12.40 -19.91 -28.28
C GLU A 67 -12.95 -19.25 -26.99
N GLN A 68 -12.40 -18.13 -26.54
CA GLN A 68 -12.75 -17.57 -25.23
C GLN A 68 -13.17 -16.11 -25.26
N SER A 69 -14.34 -15.84 -24.66
CA SER A 69 -14.76 -14.51 -24.31
C SER A 69 -13.98 -13.99 -23.07
N HIS A 70 -14.04 -12.70 -22.81
CA HIS A 70 -13.48 -12.13 -21.61
C HIS A 70 -14.29 -10.94 -21.11
N ARG A 71 -14.22 -10.71 -19.81
CA ARG A 71 -14.75 -9.52 -19.14
C ARG A 71 -13.63 -8.80 -18.41
N LYS A 72 -13.59 -7.47 -18.55
CA LYS A 72 -12.56 -6.64 -17.93
C LYS A 72 -13.06 -5.25 -17.61
N TYR A 73 -12.55 -4.69 -16.53
CA TYR A 73 -12.59 -3.25 -16.28
C TYR A 73 -11.31 -2.58 -16.77
N GLY A 74 -11.44 -1.33 -17.24
CA GLY A 74 -10.31 -0.48 -17.61
C GLY A 74 -10.46 0.90 -17.00
N ILE A 75 -9.41 1.40 -16.38
CA ILE A 75 -9.33 2.75 -15.82
C ILE A 75 -8.18 3.46 -16.51
N ARG A 76 -8.49 4.53 -17.28
CA ARG A 76 -7.50 5.41 -17.87
C ARG A 76 -7.29 6.61 -16.97
N PHE A 77 -6.04 6.96 -16.73
CA PHE A 77 -5.70 8.10 -15.89
C PHE A 77 -4.37 8.72 -16.28
N ILE A 78 -4.14 9.94 -15.83
CA ILE A 78 -2.88 10.65 -15.95
C ILE A 78 -2.38 10.86 -14.53
N PRO A 79 -1.23 10.24 -14.14
CA PRO A 79 -0.62 10.46 -12.84
C PRO A 79 -0.12 11.91 -12.71
N ASP A 80 0.03 12.37 -11.49
CA ASP A 80 0.71 13.64 -11.17
C ASP A 80 1.89 13.38 -10.23
N ALA A 81 2.69 14.39 -9.93
CA ALA A 81 3.88 14.25 -9.11
C ALA A 81 3.61 13.70 -7.70
N SER A 82 2.38 13.87 -7.18
CA SER A 82 2.00 13.32 -5.87
C SER A 82 1.77 11.81 -5.87
N ASP A 83 1.72 11.19 -7.04
CA ASP A 83 1.44 9.75 -7.19
C ASP A 83 2.73 8.90 -7.29
N GLU A 84 3.91 9.53 -7.17
CA GLU A 84 5.22 8.83 -7.22
C GLU A 84 5.44 7.81 -6.10
N GLU A 85 4.62 7.82 -5.06
CA GLU A 85 4.65 6.81 -3.99
C GLU A 85 4.26 5.40 -4.47
N PHE A 86 3.56 5.28 -5.62
CA PHE A 86 3.20 3.98 -6.18
C PHE A 86 4.33 3.41 -7.04
N SER A 87 5.01 2.38 -6.54
CA SER A 87 6.15 1.75 -7.20
C SER A 87 5.87 1.27 -8.63
N MET A 88 4.62 0.89 -8.93
CA MET A 88 4.22 0.51 -10.28
C MET A 88 4.27 1.68 -11.26
N LEU A 89 3.94 2.90 -10.80
CA LEU A 89 3.98 4.11 -11.62
C LEU A 89 5.43 4.54 -11.87
N GLN A 90 6.30 4.42 -10.85
CA GLN A 90 7.73 4.73 -10.96
C GLN A 90 8.46 3.79 -11.94
N ALA A 91 7.99 2.54 -12.08
CA ALA A 91 8.68 1.55 -12.90
C ALA A 91 8.74 1.93 -14.40
N GLY A 92 7.84 2.80 -14.87
CA GLY A 92 7.78 3.24 -16.28
C GLY A 92 7.64 2.10 -17.30
N LYS A 93 7.22 0.91 -16.85
CA LYS A 93 7.08 -0.29 -17.68
C LYS A 93 5.79 -1.04 -17.36
N PRO A 94 5.29 -1.85 -18.31
CA PRO A 94 4.15 -2.72 -18.08
C PRO A 94 4.35 -3.66 -16.89
N VAL A 95 3.31 -3.80 -16.06
CA VAL A 95 3.32 -4.67 -14.88
C VAL A 95 2.09 -5.56 -14.90
N LYS A 96 2.31 -6.89 -14.86
CA LYS A 96 1.26 -7.90 -14.70
C LYS A 96 1.33 -8.51 -13.31
N LEU A 97 0.18 -8.69 -12.67
CA LEU A 97 0.03 -9.31 -11.36
C LEU A 97 -1.23 -10.18 -11.33
N ALA A 98 -1.14 -11.41 -10.82
CA ALA A 98 -2.31 -12.20 -10.46
C ALA A 98 -2.75 -11.85 -9.04
N THR A 99 -3.91 -11.17 -8.88
CA THR A 99 -4.40 -10.76 -7.57
C THR A 99 -5.06 -11.90 -6.80
N LYS A 100 -4.80 -11.96 -5.49
CA LYS A 100 -5.48 -12.88 -4.57
C LYS A 100 -6.81 -12.32 -4.05
N ARG A 101 -7.17 -11.08 -4.39
CA ARG A 101 -8.35 -10.36 -3.89
C ARG A 101 -9.27 -9.87 -5.02
N LEU A 102 -9.45 -10.70 -6.05
CA LEU A 102 -10.31 -10.36 -7.19
C LEU A 102 -11.71 -9.87 -6.77
N PRO A 103 -12.46 -10.53 -5.86
CA PRO A 103 -13.79 -10.05 -5.50
C PRO A 103 -13.80 -8.63 -4.91
N TYR A 104 -12.82 -8.32 -4.07
CA TYR A 104 -12.66 -6.98 -3.49
C TYR A 104 -12.33 -5.92 -4.56
N LEU A 105 -11.36 -6.19 -5.42
CA LEU A 105 -10.98 -5.24 -6.48
C LEU A 105 -12.12 -5.05 -7.49
N GLU A 106 -12.86 -6.09 -7.82
CA GLU A 106 -14.03 -6.03 -8.70
C GLU A 106 -15.14 -5.14 -8.09
N GLU A 107 -15.43 -5.30 -6.81
CA GLU A 107 -16.38 -4.43 -6.09
C GLU A 107 -15.94 -2.96 -6.13
N ARG A 108 -14.67 -2.68 -5.82
CA ARG A 108 -14.14 -1.30 -5.81
C ARG A 108 -14.18 -0.65 -7.19
N VAL A 109 -13.74 -1.38 -8.24
CA VAL A 109 -13.80 -0.86 -9.62
C VAL A 109 -15.24 -0.68 -10.10
N SER A 110 -16.15 -1.57 -9.73
CA SER A 110 -17.58 -1.43 -10.03
C SER A 110 -18.17 -0.17 -9.37
N THR A 111 -17.87 0.07 -8.10
CA THR A 111 -18.28 1.29 -7.38
C THR A 111 -17.72 2.55 -8.04
N LEU A 112 -16.42 2.54 -8.40
CA LEU A 112 -15.79 3.65 -9.12
C LEU A 112 -16.52 3.91 -10.45
N MET A 113 -16.84 2.86 -11.19
CA MET A 113 -17.56 2.98 -12.45
C MET A 113 -18.98 3.53 -12.29
N GLN A 114 -19.69 3.18 -11.20
CA GLN A 114 -21.00 3.74 -10.89
C GLN A 114 -20.92 5.26 -10.68
N HIS A 115 -20.00 5.74 -9.80
CA HIS A 115 -19.79 7.17 -9.60
C HIS A 115 -19.37 7.88 -10.90
N TRP A 116 -18.50 7.25 -11.69
CA TRP A 116 -18.07 7.80 -12.98
C TRP A 116 -19.21 7.95 -13.99
N LYS A 117 -20.17 7.04 -14.01
CA LYS A 117 -21.35 7.10 -14.88
C LYS A 117 -22.39 8.10 -14.40
N MET A 118 -22.69 8.12 -13.10
CA MET A 118 -23.70 8.98 -12.51
C MET A 118 -23.30 10.45 -12.53
N LYS A 119 -21.99 10.72 -12.37
CA LYS A 119 -21.44 12.10 -12.31
C LYS A 119 -22.11 12.99 -11.27
N ASP A 120 -22.54 12.40 -10.15
CA ASP A 120 -23.13 13.10 -9.03
C ASP A 120 -22.15 14.13 -8.42
N MET A 121 -22.67 14.96 -7.52
CA MET A 121 -21.85 15.93 -6.81
C MET A 121 -20.64 15.24 -6.15
N TYR A 122 -19.44 15.79 -6.36
CA TYR A 122 -18.16 15.24 -5.84
C TYR A 122 -17.73 13.88 -6.42
N TYR A 123 -18.28 13.41 -7.54
CA TYR A 123 -17.87 12.13 -8.14
C TYR A 123 -16.38 12.08 -8.46
N VAL A 124 -15.75 13.20 -8.85
CA VAL A 124 -14.32 13.23 -9.22
C VAL A 124 -13.43 12.87 -8.02
N PRO A 125 -13.53 13.54 -6.86
CA PRO A 125 -12.74 13.15 -5.68
C PRO A 125 -13.09 11.75 -5.17
N MET A 126 -14.35 11.30 -5.26
CA MET A 126 -14.73 9.93 -4.89
C MET A 126 -14.05 8.89 -5.80
N CYS A 127 -14.12 9.06 -7.10
CA CYS A 127 -13.44 8.17 -8.05
C CYS A 127 -11.93 8.18 -7.84
N ARG A 128 -11.32 9.35 -7.58
CA ARG A 128 -9.88 9.46 -7.27
C ARG A 128 -9.52 8.68 -6.01
N GLY A 129 -10.29 8.82 -4.93
CA GLY A 129 -10.07 8.08 -3.67
C GLY A 129 -10.11 6.56 -3.88
N ILE A 130 -11.10 6.06 -4.64
CA ILE A 130 -11.21 4.63 -4.95
C ILE A 130 -10.04 4.16 -5.82
N LEU A 131 -9.59 4.94 -6.80
CA LEU A 131 -8.44 4.58 -7.63
C LEU A 131 -7.15 4.53 -6.81
N LEU A 132 -6.92 5.50 -5.90
CA LEU A 132 -5.78 5.48 -4.97
C LEU A 132 -5.80 4.24 -4.07
N GLU A 133 -6.96 3.85 -3.57
CA GLU A 133 -7.14 2.61 -2.81
C GLU A 133 -6.76 1.37 -3.63
N ILE A 134 -7.25 1.24 -4.86
CA ILE A 134 -6.94 0.13 -5.77
C ILE A 134 -5.43 0.08 -6.05
N LEU A 135 -4.80 1.20 -6.40
CA LEU A 135 -3.36 1.28 -6.67
C LEU A 135 -2.53 0.91 -5.44
N SER A 136 -2.96 1.31 -4.24
CA SER A 136 -2.31 0.93 -2.98
C SER A 136 -2.33 -0.58 -2.77
N TYR A 137 -3.47 -1.23 -3.04
CA TYR A 137 -3.60 -2.68 -2.97
C TYR A 137 -2.71 -3.39 -3.98
N VAL A 138 -2.75 -2.98 -5.24
CA VAL A 138 -1.97 -3.58 -6.32
C VAL A 138 -0.47 -3.39 -6.08
N SER A 139 -0.03 -2.20 -5.68
CA SER A 139 1.37 -1.92 -5.33
C SER A 139 1.84 -2.78 -4.18
N ARG A 140 1.01 -2.99 -3.15
CA ARG A 140 1.32 -3.87 -2.01
C ARG A 140 1.44 -5.33 -2.43
N GLU A 141 0.56 -5.83 -3.31
CA GLU A 141 0.65 -7.19 -3.83
C GLU A 141 1.90 -7.39 -4.72
N LEU A 142 2.27 -6.38 -5.51
CA LEU A 142 3.50 -6.40 -6.31
C LEU A 142 4.76 -6.49 -5.44
N HIS A 143 4.86 -5.70 -4.39
CA HIS A 143 5.96 -5.77 -3.43
C HIS A 143 6.07 -7.16 -2.78
N ARG A 144 4.94 -7.80 -2.50
CA ARG A 144 4.87 -9.16 -2.00
C ARG A 144 5.41 -10.18 -2.99
N GLY A 145 5.10 -10.01 -4.29
CA GLY A 145 5.51 -10.95 -5.35
C GLY A 145 6.98 -10.85 -5.73
N VAL A 146 7.54 -9.64 -5.79
CA VAL A 146 8.92 -9.40 -6.26
C VAL A 146 9.97 -9.91 -5.25
N ASN A 147 9.67 -9.87 -3.96
CA ASN A 147 10.64 -10.25 -2.93
C ASN A 147 10.53 -11.72 -2.47
N GLY A 148 9.56 -12.51 -2.97
CA GLY A 148 9.37 -13.93 -2.62
C GLY A 148 9.20 -14.22 -1.11
N ARG A 149 9.31 -13.18 -0.31
CA ARG A 149 9.26 -13.16 1.15
C ARG A 149 8.40 -11.97 1.55
N ASP A 150 7.06 -12.15 1.48
CA ASP A 150 6.18 -11.17 2.11
C ASP A 150 6.33 -11.27 3.62
N PRO A 151 6.96 -10.31 4.27
CA PRO A 151 6.98 -10.28 5.71
C PRO A 151 5.67 -9.68 6.24
N HIS A 152 4.48 -10.19 5.77
CA HIS A 152 3.20 -9.79 6.34
C HIS A 152 3.23 -9.85 7.88
N PHE A 153 4.02 -10.76 8.40
CA PHE A 153 4.24 -10.89 9.84
C PHE A 153 4.85 -9.62 10.47
N VAL A 154 5.62 -8.80 9.76
CA VAL A 154 6.15 -7.55 10.34
C VAL A 154 5.06 -6.53 10.63
N TYR A 155 3.96 -6.54 9.85
CA TYR A 155 2.79 -5.71 10.13
C TYR A 155 2.00 -6.24 11.31
N LEU A 156 1.91 -7.57 11.47
CA LEU A 156 1.35 -8.18 12.68
C LEU A 156 2.17 -7.81 13.92
N VAL A 157 3.50 -7.86 13.80
CA VAL A 157 4.41 -7.42 14.87
C VAL A 157 4.20 -5.94 15.18
N ARG A 158 4.12 -5.08 14.17
CA ARG A 158 3.84 -3.65 14.37
C ARG A 158 2.52 -3.44 15.12
N ASP A 159 1.45 -4.09 14.69
CA ASP A 159 0.12 -3.94 15.28
C ASP A 159 0.12 -4.46 16.72
N TYR A 160 0.78 -5.60 16.98
CA TYR A 160 1.03 -6.10 18.34
C TYR A 160 1.80 -5.09 19.21
N MET A 161 2.81 -4.40 18.65
CA MET A 161 3.54 -3.34 19.34
C MET A 161 2.66 -2.13 19.67
N TYR A 162 1.74 -1.74 18.78
CA TYR A 162 0.75 -0.68 19.06
C TYR A 162 -0.19 -1.03 20.20
N GLU A 163 -0.58 -2.29 20.32
CA GLU A 163 -1.47 -2.76 21.41
C GLU A 163 -0.73 -2.92 22.74
N HIS A 164 0.57 -3.29 22.68
CA HIS A 164 1.34 -3.69 23.87
C HIS A 164 2.52 -2.75 24.18
N TYR A 165 2.54 -1.51 23.65
CA TYR A 165 3.67 -0.59 23.84
C TYR A 165 3.95 -0.23 25.30
N ARG A 166 2.98 -0.36 26.17
CA ARG A 166 3.10 -0.12 27.61
C ARG A 166 3.87 -1.21 28.37
N SER A 167 3.95 -2.39 27.78
CA SER A 167 4.63 -3.53 28.39
C SER A 167 6.07 -3.64 27.89
N PRO A 168 7.01 -4.18 28.69
CA PRO A 168 8.33 -4.51 28.20
C PRO A 168 8.21 -5.59 27.14
N LEU A 169 8.75 -5.32 25.96
CA LEU A 169 8.76 -6.25 24.85
C LEU A 169 10.20 -6.50 24.39
N THR A 170 10.52 -7.77 24.15
CA THR A 170 11.80 -8.21 23.61
C THR A 170 11.66 -8.62 22.16
N VAL A 171 12.77 -8.56 21.40
CA VAL A 171 12.76 -9.05 20.02
C VAL A 171 12.43 -10.55 19.96
N LYS A 172 12.80 -11.30 21.00
CA LYS A 172 12.48 -12.73 21.07
C LYS A 172 10.97 -12.96 21.16
N GLU A 173 10.28 -12.28 22.07
CA GLU A 173 8.81 -12.37 22.21
C GLU A 173 8.10 -11.97 20.91
N LEU A 174 8.53 -10.89 20.26
CA LEU A 174 8.00 -10.46 18.97
C LEU A 174 8.22 -11.51 17.87
N ALA A 175 9.37 -12.17 17.86
CA ALA A 175 9.70 -13.22 16.91
C ALA A 175 8.89 -14.49 17.17
N ASP A 176 8.75 -14.89 18.43
CA ASP A 176 7.95 -16.05 18.88
C ASP A 176 6.47 -15.85 18.53
N TYR A 177 5.92 -14.64 18.71
CA TYR A 177 4.54 -14.27 18.34
C TYR A 177 4.20 -14.57 16.88
N VAL A 178 5.17 -14.39 15.97
CA VAL A 178 4.97 -14.63 14.53
C VAL A 178 5.65 -15.90 14.01
N GLY A 179 6.19 -16.76 14.91
CA GLY A 179 6.85 -18.02 14.55
C GLY A 179 8.10 -17.83 13.68
N LYS A 180 8.90 -16.79 13.98
CA LYS A 180 10.13 -16.45 13.22
C LYS A 180 11.34 -16.40 14.15
N THR A 181 12.54 -16.41 13.55
CA THR A 181 13.77 -16.18 14.32
C THR A 181 13.97 -14.68 14.56
N PRO A 182 14.58 -14.28 15.71
CA PRO A 182 14.88 -12.88 16.00
C PRO A 182 15.65 -12.15 14.90
N SER A 183 16.69 -12.78 14.36
CA SER A 183 17.50 -12.19 13.29
C SER A 183 16.71 -11.94 12.01
N TYR A 184 15.85 -12.89 11.63
CA TYR A 184 14.99 -12.75 10.46
C TYR A 184 13.94 -11.66 10.67
N LEU A 185 13.32 -11.60 11.86
CA LEU A 185 12.41 -10.50 12.21
C LEU A 185 13.09 -9.14 12.10
N ILE A 186 14.28 -8.95 12.72
CA ILE A 186 15.00 -7.68 12.66
C ILE A 186 15.26 -7.25 11.22
N THR A 187 15.75 -8.16 10.37
CA THR A 187 16.05 -7.86 8.97
C THR A 187 14.81 -7.41 8.22
N CYS A 188 13.73 -8.20 8.27
CA CYS A 188 12.49 -7.90 7.54
C CYS A 188 11.80 -6.65 8.08
N PHE A 189 11.79 -6.46 9.40
CA PHE A 189 11.17 -5.29 10.04
C PHE A 189 11.93 -4.00 9.69
N THR A 190 13.27 -4.06 9.69
CA THR A 190 14.12 -2.92 9.31
C THR A 190 13.92 -2.55 7.83
N GLN A 191 13.79 -3.55 6.95
CA GLN A 191 13.48 -3.30 5.54
C GLN A 191 12.10 -2.65 5.35
N ALA A 192 11.11 -3.07 6.13
CA ALA A 192 9.73 -2.57 6.00
C ALA A 192 9.52 -1.19 6.63
N PHE A 193 10.17 -0.90 7.78
CA PHE A 193 9.92 0.30 8.59
C PHE A 193 11.13 1.22 8.74
N GLY A 194 12.25 0.93 8.08
CA GLY A 194 13.46 1.76 8.11
C GLY A 194 14.24 1.74 9.44
N CYS A 195 13.80 0.96 10.43
CA CYS A 195 14.48 0.82 11.72
C CYS A 195 14.17 -0.53 12.41
N PRO A 196 15.06 -1.03 13.29
CA PRO A 196 14.82 -2.25 14.05
C PRO A 196 13.58 -2.17 14.98
N PRO A 197 12.97 -3.33 15.35
CA PRO A 197 11.74 -3.35 16.16
C PRO A 197 11.82 -2.53 17.46
N LEU A 198 12.88 -2.72 18.28
CA LEU A 198 12.99 -1.97 19.54
C LEU A 198 13.16 -0.46 19.33
N GLN A 199 13.81 -0.05 18.26
CA GLN A 199 13.90 1.37 17.91
C GLN A 199 12.54 1.93 17.47
N PHE A 200 11.77 1.15 16.74
CA PHE A 200 10.38 1.49 16.39
C PHE A 200 9.53 1.65 17.66
N MET A 201 9.65 0.73 18.63
CA MET A 201 8.98 0.81 19.91
C MET A 201 9.31 2.11 20.66
N HIS A 202 10.59 2.49 20.70
CA HIS A 202 10.99 3.75 21.33
C HIS A 202 10.36 4.96 20.62
N LYS A 203 10.34 5.00 19.28
CA LYS A 203 9.67 6.08 18.54
C LYS A 203 8.19 6.14 18.85
N LEU A 204 7.50 5.00 18.91
CA LEU A 204 6.08 4.92 19.25
C LEU A 204 5.81 5.48 20.65
N ARG A 205 6.60 5.05 21.65
CA ARG A 205 6.47 5.56 23.04
C ARG A 205 6.74 7.05 23.14
N LEU A 206 7.73 7.57 22.39
CA LEU A 206 8.04 9.00 22.36
C LEU A 206 6.91 9.82 21.74
N ALA A 207 6.32 9.37 20.64
CA ALA A 207 5.15 10.04 20.05
C ALA A 207 3.96 10.07 21.03
N LYS A 208 3.73 8.98 21.78
CA LYS A 208 2.73 8.97 22.84
C LYS A 208 3.09 9.84 24.04
N ALA A 209 4.39 9.97 24.35
CA ALA A 209 4.86 10.90 25.39
C ALA A 209 4.55 12.36 25.03
N GLU A 210 4.81 12.76 23.79
CA GLU A 210 4.47 14.12 23.31
C GLU A 210 2.98 14.41 23.49
N GLU A 211 2.12 13.48 23.06
CA GLU A 211 0.67 13.62 23.20
C GLU A 211 0.27 13.81 24.68
N LEU A 212 0.79 12.97 25.60
CA LEU A 212 0.46 13.05 27.03
C LEU A 212 1.03 14.30 27.70
N LEU A 213 2.23 14.73 27.31
CA LEU A 213 2.86 15.95 27.84
C LEU A 213 2.08 17.20 27.49
N LEU A 214 1.47 17.25 26.30
CA LEU A 214 0.72 18.41 25.80
C LEU A 214 -0.76 18.38 26.20
N SER A 215 -1.34 17.19 26.42
CA SER A 215 -2.77 17.05 26.67
C SER A 215 -3.15 16.82 28.13
N THR A 216 -2.17 16.60 29.03
CA THR A 216 -2.45 16.28 30.43
C THR A 216 -1.50 16.98 31.40
N GLU A 217 -1.97 17.16 32.67
CA GLU A 217 -1.18 17.68 33.80
C GLU A 217 -0.39 16.58 34.54
N ARG A 218 -0.32 15.37 34.02
CA ARG A 218 0.38 14.25 34.66
C ARG A 218 1.88 14.55 34.85
N SER A 219 2.45 14.03 35.92
CA SER A 219 3.88 14.14 36.17
C SER A 219 4.70 13.36 35.13
N ILE A 220 5.96 13.77 34.95
CA ILE A 220 6.88 13.08 34.03
C ILE A 220 7.07 11.62 34.44
N GLU A 221 7.06 11.35 35.74
CA GLU A 221 7.18 10.00 36.29
C GLU A 221 5.96 9.14 35.93
N GLU A 222 4.74 9.64 36.12
CA GLU A 222 3.51 8.94 35.73
C GLU A 222 3.48 8.63 34.24
N ILE A 223 3.84 9.60 33.39
CA ILE A 223 3.92 9.41 31.93
C ILE A 223 4.96 8.34 31.59
N SER A 224 6.13 8.38 32.21
CA SER A 224 7.19 7.39 31.93
C SER A 224 6.77 5.97 32.27
N LEU A 225 6.11 5.78 33.42
CA LEU A 225 5.59 4.49 33.85
C LEU A 225 4.45 4.00 32.94
N GLU A 226 3.50 4.88 32.59
CA GLU A 226 2.41 4.53 31.67
C GLU A 226 2.91 4.07 30.31
N LEU A 227 4.03 4.66 29.81
CA LEU A 227 4.63 4.31 28.53
C LEU A 227 5.53 3.05 28.60
N GLY A 228 5.62 2.41 29.77
CA GLY A 228 6.39 1.17 29.96
C GLY A 228 7.89 1.38 30.06
N TYR A 229 8.34 2.52 30.55
CA TYR A 229 9.74 2.71 30.96
C TYR A 229 9.96 2.27 32.40
N CYS A 230 11.06 1.58 32.66
CA CYS A 230 11.37 1.08 34.01
C CYS A 230 11.68 2.19 35.01
N ASP A 231 12.21 3.33 34.52
CA ASP A 231 12.50 4.50 35.34
C ASP A 231 12.40 5.80 34.51
N SER A 232 12.07 6.89 35.20
CA SER A 232 11.91 8.23 34.62
C SER A 232 13.24 8.82 34.15
N THR A 233 14.38 8.42 34.72
CA THR A 233 15.70 8.88 34.34
C THR A 233 16.09 8.37 32.95
N TYR A 234 15.80 7.09 32.70
CA TYR A 234 16.01 6.50 31.39
C TYR A 234 15.10 7.13 30.33
N PHE A 235 13.81 7.32 30.68
CA PHE A 235 12.86 8.04 29.81
C PHE A 235 13.37 9.45 29.49
N TYR A 236 13.81 10.23 30.49
CA TYR A 236 14.34 11.57 30.28
C TYR A 236 15.49 11.60 29.28
N ARG A 237 16.45 10.66 29.40
CA ARG A 237 17.61 10.56 28.49
C ARG A 237 17.17 10.25 27.06
N VAL A 238 16.26 9.29 26.89
CA VAL A 238 15.74 8.89 25.57
C VAL A 238 14.95 10.03 24.93
N PHE A 239 14.08 10.69 25.69
CA PHE A 239 13.28 11.82 25.23
C PHE A 239 14.18 13.00 24.81
N ARG A 240 15.12 13.38 25.65
CA ARG A 240 16.08 14.47 25.35
C ARG A 240 16.95 14.16 24.13
N LYS A 241 17.39 12.92 23.97
CA LYS A 241 18.16 12.51 22.80
C LYS A 241 17.35 12.66 21.50
N HIS A 242 16.04 12.46 21.55
CA HIS A 242 15.16 12.53 20.39
C HIS A 242 14.72 13.98 20.07
N HIS A 243 14.36 14.75 21.10
CA HIS A 243 13.77 16.10 20.93
C HIS A 243 14.76 17.25 21.17
N GLY A 244 15.96 16.96 21.59
CA GLY A 244 16.96 17.99 21.95
C GLY A 244 16.72 18.64 23.31
N THR A 245 15.50 18.56 23.86
CA THR A 245 15.08 19.16 25.15
C THR A 245 14.49 18.10 26.08
N GLY A 246 14.50 18.35 27.39
CA GLY A 246 13.87 17.44 28.36
C GLY A 246 12.33 17.51 28.32
N PRO A 247 11.61 16.48 28.84
CA PRO A 247 10.16 16.41 28.81
C PRO A 247 9.48 17.63 29.47
N LEU A 248 10.00 18.10 30.59
CA LEU A 248 9.45 19.28 31.28
C LEU A 248 9.60 20.56 30.46
N ALA A 249 10.80 20.77 29.87
CA ALA A 249 11.03 21.91 29.00
C ALA A 249 10.18 21.85 27.72
N PHE A 250 9.95 20.65 27.18
CA PHE A 250 9.07 20.43 26.03
C PHE A 250 7.62 20.82 26.35
N ARG A 251 7.09 20.43 27.51
CA ARG A 251 5.74 20.81 27.99
C ARG A 251 5.55 22.32 28.08
N LEU A 252 6.59 23.07 28.48
CA LEU A 252 6.53 24.53 28.70
C LEU A 252 6.74 25.34 27.40
N GLN A 253 7.05 24.71 26.27
CA GLN A 253 7.27 25.39 24.98
C GLN A 253 5.98 25.61 24.18
N VAL A 254 4.85 25.10 24.65
CA VAL A 254 3.52 25.23 24.05
C VAL A 254 2.62 26.01 25.00
#